data_f368b44148b8698d137534282e4a7a00
#
_entry.id   f368b44148b8698d137534282e4a7a00
#
_cell.length_a   1.000
_cell.length_b   1.000
_cell.length_c   1.000
_cell.angle_alpha   90.00
_cell.angle_beta   90.00
_cell.angle_gamma   90.00
#
_symmetry.space_group_name_H-M   'P 1'
#
loop_
_entity.id
_entity.type
_entity.pdbx_description
1 polymer ?
#
loop_
_entity_poly.entity_id
_entity_poly.type
_entity_poly.pdbx_seq_one_letter_code
_entity_poly.pdbx_strand_id
1 'polypeptide(L)'
;MGTRRGDVGLSWLLLCLFCRLWTSRSSACGASMTDDVLRPYTDGHGPRHSHRYVRDCQPRVHGNRTHESFPASNQSDSPLAETKLVVHKLPGRVVSGHFTVVSEPLRTLSVLEPGHPGGCNSSRLATVQETTEAAGCIVALNGGFFNTVTGQCLGNLVSDGRMVRDSGGVQNAQFGIKKDGTLVFGYLSQDEVLDQSNPFVQLVSGVVWLLRNGEVYVESSLEAECDKTQETGAFRYFTDVLSARTVLGHDAEGRVILFQVDGQTGVTGMSLWETADFLKSHGVINAINLDGGGSSTFVSKGSLANYPSDTCKADNRWRCARAVSTVLCVHPRRCQLSDCGPHGVCDDGVCVCDVGWRGENCSQECLPGFYGESCNQTCACMNGGSCHHVHGGCSCAPGFYGKNCEDGRSLTKEQENQYLTEATWLMLTIILSLLLLLSLLVLAAWLCRRSPATDLRASYSYLPLITTD
;
A
#
# COMPACT_ATOMS: atom_id res chain seq x y z
N MET A 1 29.46 -57.08 6.36
CA MET A 1 28.09 -56.69 6.77
C MET A 1 28.21 -55.84 8.03
N GLY A 2 28.07 -54.54 7.96
CA GLY A 2 28.19 -53.63 9.07
C GLY A 2 27.57 -52.28 8.67
N THR A 3 26.36 -52.05 9.13
CA THR A 3 25.51 -50.89 8.86
C THR A 3 26.05 -49.66 9.58
N ARG A 4 26.42 -48.61 8.86
CA ARG A 4 26.59 -47.26 9.39
C ARG A 4 25.22 -46.56 9.47
N ARG A 5 24.72 -46.34 10.66
CA ARG A 5 23.68 -45.38 11.01
C ARG A 5 24.29 -44.42 12.03
N GLY A 6 24.17 -43.13 11.78
CA GLY A 6 24.46 -42.09 12.77
C GLY A 6 25.32 -40.99 12.19
N ASP A 7 24.71 -39.85 11.78
CA ASP A 7 25.33 -38.53 11.83
C ASP A 7 24.47 -37.41 11.16
N VAL A 8 23.13 -37.61 11.14
CA VAL A 8 22.22 -36.55 10.63
C VAL A 8 21.58 -35.74 11.75
N GLY A 9 21.63 -36.22 13.01
CA GLY A 9 20.97 -35.55 14.14
C GLY A 9 21.76 -34.36 14.74
N LEU A 10 23.08 -34.39 14.66
CA LEU A 10 23.93 -33.38 15.31
C LEU A 10 24.04 -32.10 14.51
N SER A 11 23.93 -32.19 13.17
CA SER A 11 24.04 -31.04 12.26
C SER A 11 22.79 -30.13 12.35
N TRP A 12 21.59 -30.71 12.54
CA TRP A 12 20.35 -29.96 12.70
C TRP A 12 20.23 -29.26 14.07
N LEU A 13 20.76 -29.85 15.14
CA LEU A 13 20.80 -29.22 16.47
C LEU A 13 21.75 -28.04 16.52
N LEU A 14 22.89 -28.10 15.82
CA LEU A 14 23.83 -26.98 15.72
C LEU A 14 23.26 -25.84 14.85
N LEU A 15 22.54 -26.13 13.75
CA LEU A 15 21.87 -25.11 12.95
C LEU A 15 20.73 -24.41 13.73
N CYS A 16 19.95 -25.14 14.50
CA CYS A 16 18.89 -24.57 15.33
C CYS A 16 19.46 -23.76 16.51
N LEU A 17 20.59 -24.12 17.07
CA LEU A 17 21.29 -23.33 18.09
C LEU A 17 21.91 -22.05 17.50
N PHE A 18 22.47 -22.09 16.29
CA PHE A 18 22.95 -20.89 15.59
C PHE A 18 21.81 -19.97 15.17
N CYS A 19 20.66 -20.49 14.69
CA CYS A 19 19.47 -19.66 14.44
C CYS A 19 18.91 -19.01 15.71
N ARG A 20 18.88 -19.72 16.85
CA ARG A 20 18.43 -19.13 18.12
C ARG A 20 19.42 -18.12 18.69
N LEU A 21 20.71 -18.26 18.44
CA LEU A 21 21.72 -17.26 18.84
C LEU A 21 21.71 -16.03 17.93
N TRP A 22 21.25 -16.16 16.68
CA TRP A 22 21.13 -15.02 15.77
C TRP A 22 19.83 -14.22 16.00
N THR A 23 18.71 -14.89 16.35
CA THR A 23 17.44 -14.20 16.65
C THR A 23 17.45 -13.51 18.03
N SER A 24 18.35 -13.88 18.95
CA SER A 24 18.48 -13.20 20.23
C SER A 24 19.43 -11.98 20.21
N ARG A 25 20.15 -11.74 19.11
CA ARG A 25 21.02 -10.56 18.97
C ARG A 25 20.33 -9.30 18.46
N SER A 26 19.13 -9.41 17.89
CA SER A 26 18.39 -8.23 17.39
C SER A 26 17.75 -7.38 18.49
N SER A 27 17.55 -7.91 19.70
CA SER A 27 16.95 -7.16 20.81
C SER A 27 17.92 -6.21 21.55
N ALA A 28 19.21 -6.26 21.26
CA ALA A 28 20.24 -5.48 21.98
C ALA A 28 20.64 -4.18 21.25
N CYS A 29 20.14 -3.92 20.03
CA CYS A 29 20.59 -2.81 19.17
C CYS A 29 19.59 -1.64 19.10
N GLY A 30 18.55 -1.60 19.95
CA GLY A 30 17.56 -0.51 19.95
C GLY A 30 18.06 0.76 20.63
N ALA A 31 17.48 1.91 20.26
CA ALA A 31 17.72 3.21 20.89
C ALA A 31 17.10 3.28 22.30
N SER A 32 17.66 4.13 23.15
CA SER A 32 17.26 4.29 24.55
C SER A 32 16.10 5.26 24.78
N MET A 33 15.62 5.99 23.75
CA MET A 33 14.60 7.04 23.83
C MET A 33 14.92 8.11 24.88
N THR A 34 16.15 8.62 24.89
CA THR A 34 16.61 9.59 25.89
C THR A 34 16.54 11.03 25.41
N ASP A 35 16.50 11.27 24.12
CA ASP A 35 16.50 12.61 23.54
C ASP A 35 15.10 13.03 23.08
N ASP A 36 14.27 13.45 24.03
CA ASP A 36 12.91 13.92 23.77
C ASP A 36 12.85 15.44 23.65
N VAL A 37 12.35 15.90 22.49
CA VAL A 37 12.18 17.34 22.21
C VAL A 37 10.98 17.94 22.95
N LEU A 38 9.94 17.14 23.23
CA LEU A 38 8.81 17.52 24.10
C LEU A 38 9.10 17.01 25.52
N ARG A 39 9.16 17.93 26.49
CA ARG A 39 9.36 17.58 27.89
C ARG A 39 8.07 17.15 28.58
N PRO A 40 8.13 16.22 29.56
CA PRO A 40 6.99 15.90 30.38
C PRO A 40 6.49 17.10 31.17
N TYR A 41 5.19 17.09 31.49
CA TYR A 41 4.59 18.09 32.40
C TYR A 41 5.26 18.09 33.75
N THR A 42 5.40 19.30 34.31
CA THR A 42 5.57 19.45 35.74
C THR A 42 4.24 19.21 36.43
N ASP A 43 4.21 18.44 37.51
CA ASP A 43 3.04 18.17 38.31
C ASP A 43 2.32 19.47 38.69
N GLY A 44 1.05 19.62 38.33
CA GLY A 44 0.22 20.78 38.73
C GLY A 44 -0.85 21.24 37.75
N HIS A 45 -0.86 20.74 36.54
CA HIS A 45 -1.83 21.16 35.52
C HIS A 45 -2.59 19.95 34.95
N GLY A 46 -3.78 19.65 35.53
CA GLY A 46 -4.72 18.68 34.99
C GLY A 46 -4.35 17.20 35.10
N PRO A 47 -5.10 16.31 34.46
CA PRO A 47 -4.80 14.88 34.49
C PRO A 47 -3.45 14.58 33.85
N ARG A 48 -2.71 13.61 34.40
CA ARG A 48 -1.39 13.19 33.91
C ARG A 48 -1.47 12.66 32.49
N HIS A 49 -1.30 13.54 31.49
CA HIS A 49 -1.14 13.14 30.11
C HIS A 49 0.34 12.94 29.81
N SER A 50 0.67 11.95 29.02
CA SER A 50 2.02 11.79 28.46
C SER A 50 2.32 13.05 27.61
N HIS A 51 3.43 13.72 27.87
CA HIS A 51 3.91 14.88 27.11
C HIS A 51 4.03 14.63 25.60
N ARG A 52 3.83 13.41 25.16
CA ARG A 52 3.80 13.04 23.75
C ARG A 52 2.41 12.82 23.19
N TYR A 53 1.37 13.07 23.94
CA TYR A 53 0.08 13.24 23.30
C TYR A 53 0.19 14.49 22.45
N VAL A 54 0.17 14.33 21.14
CA VAL A 54 -0.12 15.43 20.24
C VAL A 54 -1.42 16.01 20.75
N ARG A 55 -1.32 17.10 21.27
CA ARG A 55 -2.20 18.01 21.95
C ARG A 55 -3.65 17.72 21.68
N ASP A 56 -4.37 17.18 22.64
CA ASP A 56 -5.82 17.16 22.70
C ASP A 56 -6.31 18.61 22.89
N CYS A 57 -6.15 19.41 21.84
CA CYS A 57 -6.65 20.78 21.83
C CYS A 57 -8.14 20.78 21.61
N GLN A 58 -8.84 21.73 22.26
CA GLN A 58 -10.19 22.08 21.87
C GLN A 58 -10.18 22.56 20.41
N PRO A 59 -11.09 22.09 19.53
CA PRO A 59 -11.18 22.59 18.17
C PRO A 59 -11.34 24.11 18.18
N ARG A 60 -10.44 24.83 17.51
CA ARG A 60 -10.57 26.29 17.33
C ARG A 60 -11.08 26.58 15.93
N VAL A 61 -12.02 27.47 15.81
CA VAL A 61 -12.44 28.01 14.53
C VAL A 61 -11.42 29.10 14.14
N HIS A 62 -10.55 28.79 13.21
CA HIS A 62 -9.55 29.71 12.67
C HIS A 62 -10.06 30.38 11.41
N GLY A 63 -10.90 31.43 11.54
CA GLY A 63 -11.35 32.24 10.41
C GLY A 63 -11.87 31.46 9.20
N ASN A 64 -11.81 32.08 8.01
CA ASN A 64 -12.28 31.46 6.75
C ASN A 64 -11.24 30.58 6.04
N ARG A 65 -9.98 30.56 6.48
CA ARG A 65 -8.90 29.74 5.92
C ARG A 65 -8.07 29.15 7.03
N THR A 66 -8.27 27.88 7.25
CA THR A 66 -7.51 27.10 8.23
C THR A 66 -6.29 26.44 7.62
N HIS A 67 -6.25 26.26 6.31
CA HIS A 67 -5.17 25.64 5.56
C HIS A 67 -4.90 26.36 4.23
N GLU A 68 -3.73 26.08 3.64
CA GLU A 68 -3.36 26.49 2.30
C GLU A 68 -3.34 25.27 1.38
N SER A 69 -3.74 25.48 0.11
CA SER A 69 -3.78 24.45 -0.91
C SER A 69 -2.92 24.86 -2.10
N PHE A 70 -2.12 23.93 -2.62
CA PHE A 70 -1.20 24.18 -3.72
C PHE A 70 -1.18 22.95 -4.66
N PRO A 71 -1.10 23.13 -5.99
CA PRO A 71 -0.97 22.00 -6.89
C PRO A 71 0.38 21.31 -6.72
N ALA A 72 0.39 19.99 -6.63
CA ALA A 72 1.63 19.21 -6.63
C ALA A 72 2.33 19.29 -7.98
N SER A 73 3.65 19.30 -7.95
CA SER A 73 4.47 19.12 -9.16
C SER A 73 4.23 17.73 -9.78
N ASN A 74 4.25 17.67 -11.12
CA ASN A 74 4.16 16.45 -11.92
C ASN A 74 5.33 16.34 -12.92
N GLN A 75 6.50 16.88 -12.57
CA GLN A 75 7.69 16.92 -13.43
C GLN A 75 8.31 15.53 -13.54
N SER A 76 7.88 14.76 -14.56
CA SER A 76 8.35 13.39 -14.80
C SER A 76 9.81 13.29 -15.29
N ASP A 77 10.31 14.36 -15.92
CA ASP A 77 11.67 14.39 -16.51
C ASP A 77 12.76 14.71 -15.46
N SER A 78 12.38 15.04 -14.24
CA SER A 78 13.29 15.30 -13.12
C SER A 78 13.60 14.03 -12.33
N PRO A 79 14.75 13.95 -11.64
CA PRO A 79 14.99 12.88 -10.67
C PRO A 79 13.85 12.80 -9.66
N LEU A 80 13.43 11.59 -9.27
CA LEU A 80 12.33 11.37 -8.30
C LEU A 80 12.59 12.11 -6.99
N ALA A 81 13.83 12.05 -6.52
CA ALA A 81 14.32 12.76 -5.36
C ALA A 81 15.76 13.23 -5.57
N GLU A 82 16.03 14.48 -5.20
CA GLU A 82 17.37 15.04 -5.15
C GLU A 82 17.70 15.43 -3.72
N THR A 83 18.70 14.77 -3.12
CA THR A 83 19.14 15.05 -1.75
C THR A 83 20.47 15.79 -1.75
N LYS A 84 20.51 16.89 -1.01
CA LYS A 84 21.72 17.69 -0.74
C LYS A 84 22.10 17.60 0.73
N LEU A 85 23.36 17.30 1.03
CA LEU A 85 23.89 17.45 2.36
C LEU A 85 24.00 18.95 2.68
N VAL A 86 23.39 19.34 3.78
CA VAL A 86 23.42 20.71 4.30
C VAL A 86 24.46 20.81 5.40
N VAL A 87 25.33 21.80 5.32
CA VAL A 87 26.20 22.25 6.41
C VAL A 87 25.94 23.74 6.60
N HIS A 88 25.27 24.10 7.69
CA HIS A 88 24.82 25.46 7.94
C HIS A 88 25.51 26.06 9.18
N LYS A 89 26.02 27.27 9.04
CA LYS A 89 26.66 28.01 10.13
C LYS A 89 25.64 28.92 10.82
N LEU A 90 25.46 28.67 12.09
CA LEU A 90 24.67 29.48 13.01
C LEU A 90 25.55 30.15 14.03
N PRO A 91 25.09 31.18 14.75
CA PRO A 91 25.87 31.84 15.81
C PRO A 91 26.39 30.81 16.84
N GLY A 92 27.70 30.69 16.92
CA GLY A 92 28.39 29.78 17.88
C GLY A 92 28.35 28.29 17.56
N ARG A 93 27.75 27.85 16.44
CA ARG A 93 27.68 26.43 16.07
C ARG A 93 27.56 26.17 14.58
N VAL A 94 27.83 24.93 14.18
CA VAL A 94 27.58 24.40 12.85
C VAL A 94 26.61 23.24 12.97
N VAL A 95 25.63 23.16 12.09
CA VAL A 95 24.69 22.06 12.01
C VAL A 95 24.79 21.37 10.65
N SER A 96 24.54 20.07 10.63
CA SER A 96 24.46 19.26 9.42
C SER A 96 23.09 18.63 9.27
N GLY A 97 22.71 18.33 8.04
CA GLY A 97 21.41 17.74 7.76
C GLY A 97 21.24 17.41 6.28
N HIS A 98 20.05 17.01 5.92
CA HIS A 98 19.69 16.59 4.56
C HIS A 98 18.49 17.40 4.07
N PHE A 99 18.62 17.95 2.87
CA PHE A 99 17.54 18.67 2.17
C PHE A 99 17.21 17.90 0.89
N THR A 100 16.00 17.31 0.85
CA THR A 100 15.55 16.48 -0.27
C THR A 100 14.38 17.14 -0.98
N VAL A 101 14.48 17.26 -2.30
CA VAL A 101 13.41 17.74 -3.19
C VAL A 101 12.77 16.54 -3.87
N VAL A 102 11.45 16.40 -3.77
CA VAL A 102 10.65 15.33 -4.36
C VAL A 102 9.83 15.90 -5.52
N SER A 103 10.09 15.46 -6.74
CA SER A 103 9.57 16.08 -7.97
C SER A 103 8.14 15.71 -8.33
N GLU A 104 7.69 14.49 -8.00
CA GLU A 104 6.32 13.98 -8.26
C GLU A 104 5.67 13.43 -6.99
N PRO A 105 5.34 14.26 -5.99
CA PRO A 105 4.94 13.75 -4.67
C PRO A 105 3.69 12.87 -4.70
N LEU A 106 2.72 13.12 -5.59
CA LEU A 106 1.51 12.30 -5.69
C LEU A 106 1.83 10.83 -6.00
N ARG A 107 2.86 10.55 -6.80
CA ARG A 107 3.19 9.21 -7.30
C ARG A 107 4.37 8.56 -6.60
N THR A 108 5.12 9.33 -5.83
CA THR A 108 6.42 8.89 -5.29
C THR A 108 6.59 9.10 -3.79
N LEU A 109 5.65 9.78 -3.12
CA LEU A 109 5.69 10.02 -1.67
C LEU A 109 4.54 9.28 -0.97
N SER A 110 4.88 8.50 0.04
CA SER A 110 3.92 7.85 0.93
C SER A 110 4.20 8.16 2.39
N VAL A 111 3.14 8.29 3.16
CA VAL A 111 3.17 8.25 4.62
C VAL A 111 2.91 6.82 5.04
N LEU A 112 3.90 6.14 5.61
CA LEU A 112 3.83 4.72 5.94
C LEU A 112 3.62 4.49 7.43
N GLU A 113 2.88 3.42 7.74
CA GLU A 113 2.80 2.87 9.10
C GLU A 113 4.07 2.09 9.47
N PRO A 114 4.38 1.93 10.76
CA PRO A 114 5.64 1.32 11.19
C PRO A 114 5.74 -0.15 10.80
N GLY A 115 6.74 -0.47 10.00
CA GLY A 115 7.09 -1.82 9.56
C GLY A 115 6.19 -2.39 8.46
N HIS A 116 4.88 -2.12 8.46
CA HIS A 116 3.92 -2.56 7.45
C HIS A 116 2.52 -1.96 7.71
N PRO A 117 1.57 -2.04 6.78
CA PRO A 117 0.19 -1.61 7.01
C PRO A 117 -0.44 -2.27 8.24
N GLY A 118 -1.11 -1.47 9.09
CA GLY A 118 -1.70 -1.92 10.35
C GLY A 118 -0.78 -1.78 11.58
N GLY A 119 0.45 -1.27 11.40
CA GLY A 119 1.39 -1.04 12.49
C GLY A 119 0.87 -0.06 13.54
N CYS A 120 0.20 1.01 13.12
CA CYS A 120 -0.42 1.98 14.03
C CYS A 120 -1.55 1.37 14.88
N ASN A 121 -2.39 0.51 14.30
CA ASN A 121 -3.47 -0.15 15.02
C ASN A 121 -2.95 -1.14 16.08
N SER A 122 -1.81 -1.76 15.83
CA SER A 122 -1.13 -2.66 16.78
C SER A 122 -0.20 -1.93 17.75
N SER A 123 -0.13 -0.60 17.69
CA SER A 123 0.80 0.23 18.47
C SER A 123 2.26 -0.23 18.33
N ARG A 124 2.61 -0.74 17.17
CA ARG A 124 3.96 -1.18 16.83
C ARG A 124 4.83 0.05 16.55
N LEU A 125 6.09 -0.02 16.94
CA LEU A 125 7.14 0.90 16.50
C LEU A 125 8.16 0.13 15.67
N ALA A 126 8.72 0.77 14.67
CA ALA A 126 9.79 0.25 13.84
C ALA A 126 10.80 1.38 13.55
N THR A 127 12.06 1.06 13.32
CA THR A 127 13.00 2.05 12.83
C THR A 127 12.62 2.50 11.42
N VAL A 128 13.03 3.71 11.05
CA VAL A 128 12.85 4.19 9.66
C VAL A 128 13.47 3.21 8.68
N GLN A 129 14.64 2.65 9.01
CA GLN A 129 15.33 1.67 8.17
C GLN A 129 14.52 0.38 7.97
N GLU A 130 13.97 -0.22 9.02
CA GLU A 130 13.12 -1.42 8.92
C GLU A 130 11.89 -1.18 8.04
N THR A 131 11.24 -0.03 8.20
CA THR A 131 10.08 0.36 7.38
C THR A 131 10.49 0.62 5.91
N THR A 132 11.65 1.25 5.69
CA THR A 132 12.23 1.52 4.37
C THR A 132 12.52 0.24 3.60
N GLU A 133 13.14 -0.75 4.24
CA GLU A 133 13.45 -2.06 3.63
C GLU A 133 12.18 -2.79 3.19
N ALA A 134 11.14 -2.77 4.02
CA ALA A 134 9.86 -3.42 3.71
C ALA A 134 9.10 -2.74 2.55
N ALA A 135 9.25 -1.42 2.38
CA ALA A 135 8.49 -0.62 1.42
C ALA A 135 9.27 -0.25 0.14
N GLY A 136 10.57 -0.56 0.07
CA GLY A 136 11.41 -0.22 -1.07
C GLY A 136 11.66 1.28 -1.24
N CYS A 137 11.77 2.05 -0.13
CA CYS A 137 12.03 3.47 -0.19
C CYS A 137 13.45 3.78 -0.66
N ILE A 138 13.61 4.76 -1.55
CA ILE A 138 14.92 5.28 -1.97
C ILE A 138 15.47 6.32 -1.00
N VAL A 139 14.55 7.13 -0.42
CA VAL A 139 14.80 8.08 0.68
C VAL A 139 13.67 7.96 1.68
N ALA A 140 13.98 8.01 2.97
CA ALA A 140 12.97 8.02 4.01
C ALA A 140 13.38 8.82 5.23
N LEU A 141 12.38 9.43 5.88
CA LEU A 141 12.50 10.15 7.13
C LEU A 141 11.43 9.66 8.12
N ASN A 142 11.66 9.90 9.41
CA ASN A 142 10.57 9.75 10.38
C ASN A 142 9.43 10.73 10.07
N GLY A 143 8.23 10.34 10.44
CA GLY A 143 7.01 11.13 10.21
C GLY A 143 6.51 11.87 11.45
N GLY A 144 5.22 11.72 11.75
CA GLY A 144 4.53 12.39 12.83
C GLY A 144 4.88 11.87 14.23
N PHE A 145 4.32 12.53 15.22
CA PHE A 145 4.50 12.21 16.64
C PHE A 145 3.80 10.91 17.03
N PHE A 146 4.22 10.32 18.13
CA PHE A 146 3.63 9.10 18.69
C PHE A 146 3.71 9.09 20.22
N ASN A 147 2.88 8.28 20.84
CA ASN A 147 2.95 8.03 22.27
C ASN A 147 4.12 7.09 22.58
N THR A 148 5.16 7.58 23.24
CA THR A 148 6.38 6.81 23.55
C THR A 148 6.18 5.69 24.56
N VAL A 149 5.09 5.72 25.32
CA VAL A 149 4.74 4.69 26.30
C VAL A 149 3.96 3.55 25.63
N THR A 150 2.96 3.90 24.82
CA THR A 150 2.05 2.91 24.20
C THR A 150 2.43 2.53 22.77
N GLY A 151 3.26 3.31 22.09
CA GLY A 151 3.58 3.14 20.67
C GLY A 151 2.50 3.66 19.71
N GLN A 152 1.43 4.28 20.23
CA GLN A 152 0.29 4.72 19.44
C GLN A 152 0.67 5.86 18.50
N CYS A 153 0.31 5.75 17.21
CA CYS A 153 0.37 6.85 16.24
C CYS A 153 -0.58 7.97 16.65
N LEU A 154 -0.18 9.23 16.48
CA LEU A 154 -0.94 10.40 16.93
C LEU A 154 -1.34 11.30 15.76
N GLY A 155 -2.41 12.09 15.94
CA GLY A 155 -2.95 13.02 14.95
C GLY A 155 -3.75 12.33 13.84
N ASN A 156 -4.10 13.09 12.79
CA ASN A 156 -4.71 12.56 11.57
C ASN A 156 -3.66 11.84 10.74
N LEU A 157 -4.01 10.66 10.23
CA LEU A 157 -3.10 9.84 9.44
C LEU A 157 -3.86 9.11 8.33
N VAL A 158 -3.45 9.37 7.09
CA VAL A 158 -3.86 8.60 5.90
C VAL A 158 -2.59 8.05 5.25
N SER A 159 -2.58 6.74 5.01
CA SER A 159 -1.49 6.01 4.38
C SER A 159 -2.01 5.36 3.10
N ASP A 160 -1.50 5.78 1.95
CA ASP A 160 -1.86 5.27 0.63
C ASP A 160 -3.39 5.17 0.41
N GLY A 161 -4.12 6.27 0.68
CA GLY A 161 -5.57 6.37 0.55
C GLY A 161 -6.39 5.69 1.65
N ARG A 162 -5.74 5.03 2.60
CA ARG A 162 -6.41 4.39 3.72
C ARG A 162 -6.36 5.26 4.98
N MET A 163 -7.52 5.63 5.50
CA MET A 163 -7.62 6.30 6.80
C MET A 163 -7.10 5.35 7.90
N VAL A 164 -5.99 5.73 8.53
CA VAL A 164 -5.38 4.98 9.63
C VAL A 164 -5.86 5.52 10.98
N ARG A 165 -5.91 6.85 11.10
CA ARG A 165 -6.35 7.53 12.32
C ARG A 165 -7.03 8.84 12.00
N ASP A 166 -8.14 9.08 12.68
CA ASP A 166 -8.86 10.35 12.75
C ASP A 166 -8.68 10.94 14.16
N SER A 167 -8.25 12.19 14.26
CA SER A 167 -8.04 12.90 15.51
C SER A 167 -9.28 13.63 16.00
N GLY A 168 -10.40 13.57 15.27
CA GLY A 168 -11.63 14.27 15.62
C GLY A 168 -11.56 15.79 15.52
N GLY A 169 -10.74 16.33 14.61
CA GLY A 169 -10.62 17.77 14.38
C GLY A 169 -9.65 18.51 15.32
N VAL A 170 -8.74 17.78 15.95
CA VAL A 170 -7.67 18.37 16.78
C VAL A 170 -6.78 19.28 15.94
N GLN A 171 -6.52 20.49 16.45
CA GLN A 171 -5.76 21.54 15.76
C GLN A 171 -4.26 21.33 15.88
N ASN A 172 -3.69 20.53 14.97
CA ASN A 172 -2.25 20.39 14.76
C ASN A 172 -1.92 20.73 13.31
N ALA A 173 -0.73 21.26 13.07
CA ALA A 173 -0.27 21.51 11.70
C ALA A 173 -0.20 20.19 10.94
N GLN A 174 -0.81 20.12 9.77
CA GLN A 174 -0.93 18.92 8.96
C GLN A 174 -0.38 19.14 7.57
N PHE A 175 0.09 18.07 6.96
CA PHE A 175 0.37 17.98 5.54
C PHE A 175 -0.42 16.83 4.94
N GLY A 176 -1.03 17.07 3.78
CA GLY A 176 -1.70 16.03 3.01
C GLY A 176 -1.55 16.20 1.52
N ILE A 177 -1.73 15.10 0.80
CA ILE A 177 -1.87 15.04 -0.66
C ILE A 177 -3.26 14.50 -0.94
N LYS A 178 -4.07 15.25 -1.68
CA LYS A 178 -5.39 14.79 -2.14
C LYS A 178 -5.27 13.97 -3.42
N LYS A 179 -6.32 13.22 -3.73
CA LYS A 179 -6.38 12.32 -4.90
C LYS A 179 -6.12 13.03 -6.23
N ASP A 180 -6.52 14.29 -6.35
CA ASP A 180 -6.27 15.12 -7.54
C ASP A 180 -4.85 15.73 -7.61
N GLY A 181 -3.99 15.45 -6.62
CA GLY A 181 -2.65 15.98 -6.51
C GLY A 181 -2.56 17.33 -5.77
N THR A 182 -3.63 17.81 -5.14
CA THR A 182 -3.56 19.03 -4.32
C THR A 182 -2.76 18.74 -3.04
N LEU A 183 -1.70 19.53 -2.81
CA LEU A 183 -0.98 19.60 -1.54
C LEU A 183 -1.77 20.49 -0.57
N VAL A 184 -1.92 20.06 0.67
CA VAL A 184 -2.62 20.80 1.71
C VAL A 184 -1.72 20.95 2.92
N PHE A 185 -1.59 22.17 3.44
CA PHE A 185 -0.81 22.51 4.64
C PHE A 185 -1.66 23.30 5.61
N GLY A 186 -1.68 22.93 6.88
CA GLY A 186 -2.32 23.69 7.95
C GLY A 186 -3.27 22.89 8.81
N TYR A 187 -4.35 23.55 9.24
CA TYR A 187 -5.32 23.01 10.19
C TYR A 187 -6.56 22.53 9.46
N LEU A 188 -6.97 21.29 9.70
CA LEU A 188 -8.10 20.64 9.05
C LEU A 188 -9.19 20.32 10.07
N SER A 189 -10.43 20.63 9.72
CA SER A 189 -11.60 20.12 10.44
C SER A 189 -11.78 18.62 10.17
N GLN A 190 -12.56 17.97 11.01
CA GLN A 190 -12.89 16.55 10.80
C GLN A 190 -13.63 16.34 9.47
N ASP A 191 -14.53 17.25 9.10
CA ASP A 191 -15.27 17.17 7.84
C ASP A 191 -14.34 17.22 6.62
N GLU A 192 -13.30 18.07 6.65
CA GLU A 192 -12.30 18.16 5.58
C GLU A 192 -11.42 16.92 5.49
N VAL A 193 -11.08 16.32 6.64
CA VAL A 193 -10.31 15.06 6.68
C VAL A 193 -11.11 13.88 6.14
N LEU A 194 -12.42 13.86 6.38
CA LEU A 194 -13.31 12.77 5.98
C LEU A 194 -13.98 12.98 4.61
N ASP A 195 -13.71 14.10 3.92
CA ASP A 195 -14.29 14.43 2.62
C ASP A 195 -13.94 13.38 1.55
N GLN A 196 -14.98 12.70 1.05
CA GLN A 196 -14.83 11.65 0.02
C GLN A 196 -14.96 12.19 -1.40
N SER A 197 -15.27 13.46 -1.60
CA SER A 197 -15.34 14.06 -2.94
C SER A 197 -13.96 14.19 -3.58
N ASN A 198 -12.96 14.53 -2.78
CA ASN A 198 -11.54 14.55 -3.14
C ASN A 198 -10.71 14.11 -1.92
N PRO A 199 -10.66 12.79 -1.63
CA PRO A 199 -10.07 12.27 -0.41
C PRO A 199 -8.56 12.46 -0.37
N PHE A 200 -8.01 12.51 0.83
CA PHE A 200 -6.57 12.42 1.03
C PHE A 200 -6.04 11.03 0.64
N VAL A 201 -4.97 11.00 -0.13
CA VAL A 201 -4.19 9.79 -0.39
C VAL A 201 -3.02 9.66 0.59
N GLN A 202 -2.50 10.80 1.05
CA GLN A 202 -1.51 10.87 2.13
C GLN A 202 -1.91 11.98 3.09
N LEU A 203 -1.81 11.75 4.39
CA LEU A 203 -2.01 12.77 5.42
C LEU A 203 -1.17 12.42 6.64
N VAL A 204 -0.49 13.42 7.20
CA VAL A 204 0.29 13.30 8.43
C VAL A 204 0.16 14.55 9.27
N SER A 205 0.05 14.38 10.59
CA SER A 205 0.04 15.48 11.55
C SER A 205 1.43 15.74 12.12
N GLY A 206 1.81 17.01 12.14
CA GLY A 206 2.97 17.51 12.84
C GLY A 206 2.59 18.36 14.05
N VAL A 207 3.51 19.18 14.48
CA VAL A 207 3.33 20.21 15.52
C VAL A 207 4.10 21.44 15.09
N VAL A 208 3.46 22.59 15.03
CA VAL A 208 3.92 23.88 14.51
C VAL A 208 3.98 23.94 12.98
N TRP A 209 3.17 24.87 12.45
CA TRP A 209 3.25 25.31 11.06
C TRP A 209 4.37 26.37 10.95
N LEU A 210 5.49 25.99 10.37
CA LEU A 210 6.71 26.80 10.33
C LEU A 210 6.62 27.97 9.36
N LEU A 211 6.21 27.66 8.11
CA LEU A 211 6.06 28.62 7.01
C LEU A 211 4.66 28.56 6.44
N ARG A 212 4.05 29.72 6.22
CA ARG A 212 2.79 29.89 5.52
C ARG A 212 2.93 30.93 4.43
N ASN A 213 2.72 30.54 3.16
CA ASN A 213 2.84 31.41 1.99
C ASN A 213 4.17 32.18 1.93
N GLY A 214 5.28 31.52 2.27
CA GLY A 214 6.63 32.08 2.24
C GLY A 214 6.98 32.94 3.47
N GLU A 215 6.09 33.08 4.46
CA GLU A 215 6.35 33.82 5.67
C GLU A 215 6.46 32.92 6.91
N VAL A 216 7.30 33.32 7.87
CA VAL A 216 7.43 32.59 9.14
C VAL A 216 6.12 32.68 9.93
N TYR A 217 5.55 31.50 10.25
CA TYR A 217 4.22 31.39 10.86
C TYR A 217 4.27 30.79 12.28
N VAL A 218 5.44 30.60 12.85
CA VAL A 218 5.67 29.93 14.15
C VAL A 218 4.85 30.57 15.28
N GLU A 219 4.87 31.93 15.44
CA GLU A 219 4.12 32.60 16.49
C GLU A 219 2.62 32.40 16.35
N SER A 220 2.08 32.61 15.16
CA SER A 220 0.65 32.36 14.88
C SER A 220 0.25 30.91 15.09
N SER A 221 1.16 29.97 14.78
CA SER A 221 0.95 28.54 15.02
C SER A 221 0.91 28.21 16.51
N LEU A 222 1.74 28.85 17.33
CA LEU A 222 1.69 28.71 18.79
C LEU A 222 0.32 29.10 19.36
N GLU A 223 -0.28 30.19 18.85
CA GLU A 223 -1.61 30.60 19.25
C GLU A 223 -2.71 29.64 18.75
N ALA A 224 -2.57 29.18 17.50
CA ALA A 224 -3.52 28.29 16.86
C ALA A 224 -3.53 26.89 17.48
N GLU A 225 -2.38 26.36 17.86
CA GLU A 225 -2.23 25.01 18.40
C GLU A 225 -2.38 24.94 19.93
N CYS A 226 -3.20 25.83 20.52
CA CYS A 226 -3.66 25.73 21.92
C CYS A 226 -2.56 25.81 22.98
N ASP A 227 -1.64 26.73 22.88
CA ASP A 227 -0.58 26.93 23.87
C ASP A 227 -1.09 27.17 25.30
N LYS A 228 -2.26 27.83 25.41
CA LYS A 228 -2.85 28.27 26.72
C LYS A 228 -3.67 27.16 27.39
N THR A 229 -4.10 26.15 26.67
CA THR A 229 -4.95 25.09 27.20
C THR A 229 -4.19 23.79 27.39
N GLN A 230 -2.91 23.80 27.08
CA GLN A 230 -2.10 22.62 27.07
C GLN A 230 -1.43 22.36 28.40
N GLU A 231 -1.52 21.16 28.76
CA GLU A 231 -0.81 20.59 29.86
C GLU A 231 0.67 20.32 29.52
N THR A 232 1.12 20.57 28.30
CA THR A 232 2.50 20.36 27.85
C THR A 232 3.49 21.42 28.35
N GLY A 233 3.04 22.29 29.25
CA GLY A 233 3.90 23.26 29.90
C GLY A 233 4.53 24.19 28.92
N ALA A 234 5.61 24.33 28.52
CA ALA A 234 6.28 25.35 27.76
C ALA A 234 6.28 25.05 26.25
N PHE A 235 5.22 25.35 25.51
CA PHE A 235 5.22 25.26 24.06
C PHE A 235 6.27 26.20 23.43
N ARG A 236 6.47 27.35 24.05
CA ARG A 236 7.59 28.22 23.68
C ARG A 236 8.95 27.56 23.85
N TYR A 237 9.14 26.76 24.89
CA TYR A 237 10.37 25.97 25.01
C TYR A 237 10.55 25.02 23.82
N PHE A 238 9.48 24.37 23.35
CA PHE A 238 9.53 23.49 22.18
C PHE A 238 10.00 24.19 20.91
N THR A 239 9.57 25.45 20.71
CA THR A 239 9.98 26.25 19.56
C THR A 239 11.41 26.79 19.68
N ASP A 240 11.84 27.13 20.90
CA ASP A 240 13.10 27.81 21.14
C ASP A 240 14.27 26.83 21.36
N VAL A 241 13.99 25.61 21.83
CA VAL A 241 15.03 24.65 22.14
C VAL A 241 15.78 24.18 20.89
N LEU A 242 17.10 24.12 20.97
CA LEU A 242 17.94 23.49 19.96
C LEU A 242 17.69 21.97 19.98
N SER A 243 17.46 21.39 18.80
CA SER A 243 17.22 19.96 18.70
C SER A 243 17.44 19.49 17.26
N ALA A 244 17.53 18.19 17.07
CA ALA A 244 17.32 17.59 15.75
C ALA A 244 15.89 17.83 15.32
N ARG A 245 15.67 18.14 14.04
CA ARG A 245 14.38 18.47 13.48
C ARG A 245 14.10 17.69 12.21
N THR A 246 12.84 17.37 12.00
CA THR A 246 12.32 16.80 10.76
C THR A 246 11.18 17.69 10.26
N VAL A 247 11.22 18.06 9.00
CA VAL A 247 10.27 19.01 8.39
C VAL A 247 9.79 18.47 7.06
N LEU A 248 8.54 18.77 6.75
CA LEU A 248 7.93 18.58 5.45
C LEU A 248 7.37 19.91 4.96
N GLY A 249 7.71 20.29 3.72
CA GLY A 249 7.26 21.52 3.08
C GLY A 249 7.09 21.35 1.58
N HIS A 250 6.85 22.48 0.88
CA HIS A 250 6.87 22.53 -0.58
C HIS A 250 7.47 23.85 -1.06
N ASP A 251 7.99 23.83 -2.29
CA ASP A 251 8.49 25.02 -2.99
C ASP A 251 7.43 25.63 -3.93
N ALA A 252 7.83 26.67 -4.67
CA ALA A 252 6.95 27.40 -5.58
C ALA A 252 6.48 26.56 -6.78
N GLU A 253 7.20 25.50 -7.12
CA GLU A 253 6.87 24.57 -8.20
C GLU A 253 5.97 23.41 -7.73
N GLY A 254 5.61 23.34 -6.44
CA GLY A 254 4.80 22.26 -5.87
C GLY A 254 5.58 20.96 -5.65
N ARG A 255 6.92 21.00 -5.68
CA ARG A 255 7.77 19.89 -5.29
C ARG A 255 7.79 19.80 -3.76
N VAL A 256 7.70 18.59 -3.23
CA VAL A 256 7.76 18.42 -1.77
C VAL A 256 9.20 18.48 -1.29
N ILE A 257 9.40 19.19 -0.20
CA ILE A 257 10.67 19.35 0.49
C ILE A 257 10.65 18.52 1.77
N LEU A 258 11.61 17.61 1.89
CA LEU A 258 11.88 16.87 3.12
C LEU A 258 13.20 17.39 3.68
N PHE A 259 13.16 17.94 4.88
CA PHE A 259 14.34 18.47 5.55
C PHE A 259 14.56 17.79 6.89
N GLN A 260 15.77 17.31 7.11
CA GLN A 260 16.23 16.73 8.36
C GLN A 260 17.52 17.46 8.80
N VAL A 261 17.61 17.82 10.05
CA VAL A 261 18.84 18.37 10.64
C VAL A 261 19.20 17.59 11.89
N ASP A 262 20.50 17.28 12.02
CA ASP A 262 21.07 16.62 13.18
C ASP A 262 21.09 17.55 14.40
N GLY A 263 20.97 16.97 15.59
CA GLY A 263 21.02 17.73 16.83
C GLY A 263 20.91 16.84 18.05
N GLN A 264 20.96 17.47 19.20
CA GLN A 264 20.68 16.90 20.51
C GLN A 264 19.94 17.93 21.33
N THR A 265 18.78 17.59 21.86
CA THR A 265 17.87 18.52 22.54
C THR A 265 18.54 19.26 23.69
N GLY A 266 18.50 20.60 23.65
CA GLY A 266 19.12 21.50 24.58
C GLY A 266 20.65 21.67 24.42
N VAL A 267 21.27 21.02 23.43
CA VAL A 267 22.72 21.07 23.21
C VAL A 267 23.09 21.62 21.84
N THR A 268 22.56 21.02 20.78
CA THR A 268 22.86 21.40 19.38
C THR A 268 21.68 21.08 18.45
N GLY A 269 21.79 21.53 17.21
CA GLY A 269 20.70 21.44 16.23
C GLY A 269 20.11 22.80 15.95
N MET A 270 18.82 22.89 15.64
CA MET A 270 18.11 24.12 15.30
C MET A 270 16.88 24.30 16.19
N SER A 271 16.56 25.55 16.54
CA SER A 271 15.25 25.94 17.01
C SER A 271 14.25 25.92 15.86
N LEU A 272 12.93 25.97 16.13
CA LEU A 272 11.95 26.03 15.05
C LEU A 272 11.98 27.37 14.29
N TRP A 273 12.40 28.44 14.96
CA TRP A 273 12.62 29.74 14.33
C TRP A 273 13.77 29.71 13.31
N GLU A 274 14.93 29.20 13.72
CA GLU A 274 16.08 29.04 12.83
C GLU A 274 15.76 28.07 11.67
N THR A 275 14.97 27.03 11.94
CA THR A 275 14.52 26.10 10.92
C THR A 275 13.60 26.78 9.90
N ALA A 276 12.65 27.61 10.37
CA ALA A 276 11.75 28.38 9.50
C ALA A 276 12.54 29.38 8.63
N ASP A 277 13.47 30.14 9.23
CA ASP A 277 14.32 31.09 8.51
C ASP A 277 15.20 30.40 7.46
N PHE A 278 15.77 29.26 7.81
CA PHE A 278 16.56 28.46 6.87
C PHE A 278 15.71 28.01 5.68
N LEU A 279 14.53 27.43 5.92
CA LEU A 279 13.62 26.97 4.86
C LEU A 279 13.13 28.11 3.98
N LYS A 280 12.76 29.27 4.58
CA LYS A 280 12.38 30.47 3.86
C LYS A 280 13.51 30.95 2.93
N SER A 281 14.76 30.94 3.40
CA SER A 281 15.92 31.33 2.59
C SER A 281 16.19 30.36 1.43
N HIS A 282 15.62 29.13 1.47
CA HIS A 282 15.71 28.11 0.43
C HIS A 282 14.46 28.01 -0.45
N GLY A 283 13.58 29.02 -0.41
CA GLY A 283 12.41 29.11 -1.29
C GLY A 283 11.24 28.19 -0.92
N VAL A 284 11.20 27.67 0.31
CA VAL A 284 10.07 26.89 0.79
C VAL A 284 8.89 27.82 1.07
N ILE A 285 7.70 27.46 0.62
CA ILE A 285 6.48 28.27 0.68
C ILE A 285 5.63 27.89 1.90
N ASN A 286 5.28 26.62 2.05
CA ASN A 286 4.62 26.12 3.25
C ASN A 286 5.46 24.97 3.84
N ALA A 287 5.52 24.91 5.18
CA ALA A 287 6.25 23.86 5.86
C ALA A 287 5.70 23.60 7.27
N ILE A 288 5.61 22.34 7.65
CA ILE A 288 5.26 21.89 9.00
C ILE A 288 6.43 21.16 9.66
N ASN A 289 6.56 21.32 10.98
CA ASN A 289 7.50 20.54 11.77
C ASN A 289 6.88 19.18 12.14
N LEU A 290 7.64 18.11 11.96
CA LEU A 290 7.32 16.75 12.35
C LEU A 290 8.08 16.34 13.63
N ASP A 291 8.03 15.06 14.01
CA ASP A 291 8.71 14.59 15.22
C ASP A 291 10.23 14.75 15.09
N GLY A 292 10.86 15.26 16.13
CA GLY A 292 12.27 15.62 16.18
C GLY A 292 13.01 14.90 17.30
N GLY A 293 14.13 15.51 17.76
CA GLY A 293 14.96 14.92 18.79
C GLY A 293 15.46 13.52 18.39
N GLY A 294 15.35 12.54 19.28
CA GLY A 294 15.74 11.16 19.02
C GLY A 294 15.01 10.45 17.88
N SER A 295 13.84 10.96 17.49
CA SER A 295 13.09 10.42 16.35
C SER A 295 13.65 10.87 15.00
N SER A 296 14.37 12.02 14.96
CA SER A 296 14.90 12.58 13.71
C SER A 296 15.87 11.59 13.05
N THR A 297 15.45 11.02 11.94
CA THR A 297 16.17 9.96 11.22
C THR A 297 16.07 10.19 9.73
N PHE A 298 17.19 10.03 9.02
CA PHE A 298 17.29 10.08 7.58
C PHE A 298 17.92 8.78 7.06
N VAL A 299 17.21 8.11 6.15
CA VAL A 299 17.66 6.87 5.49
C VAL A 299 17.74 7.11 4.00
N SER A 300 18.84 6.71 3.40
CA SER A 300 19.02 6.77 1.93
C SER A 300 19.48 5.40 1.43
N LYS A 301 18.79 4.88 0.42
CA LYS A 301 19.08 3.57 -0.19
C LYS A 301 19.22 2.44 0.85
N GLY A 302 18.28 2.39 1.80
CA GLY A 302 18.25 1.40 2.87
C GLY A 302 19.28 1.59 3.99
N SER A 303 20.12 2.63 3.93
CA SER A 303 21.16 2.88 4.93
C SER A 303 20.87 4.14 5.73
N LEU A 304 21.10 4.07 7.06
CA LEU A 304 21.05 5.24 7.93
C LEU A 304 22.13 6.24 7.50
N ALA A 305 21.75 7.47 7.20
CA ALA A 305 22.63 8.48 6.63
C ALA A 305 22.80 9.74 7.51
N ASN A 306 22.02 9.87 8.61
CA ASN A 306 22.19 10.93 9.58
C ASN A 306 22.86 10.42 10.88
N TYR A 307 23.18 11.33 11.80
CA TYR A 307 23.72 10.99 13.12
C TYR A 307 22.60 11.03 14.16
N PRO A 308 22.10 9.87 14.64
CA PRO A 308 21.02 9.82 15.63
C PRO A 308 21.39 10.50 16.95
N SER A 309 20.42 11.09 17.63
CA SER A 309 20.65 11.74 18.92
C SER A 309 20.41 10.81 20.12
N ASP A 310 19.60 9.75 19.97
CA ASP A 310 19.46 8.72 21.00
C ASP A 310 20.69 7.83 21.13
N THR A 311 20.97 7.36 22.34
CA THR A 311 22.05 6.38 22.60
C THR A 311 21.54 4.97 22.39
N CYS A 312 22.45 4.04 22.10
CA CYS A 312 22.10 2.63 21.99
C CYS A 312 21.83 2.01 23.37
N LYS A 313 20.82 1.14 23.47
CA LYS A 313 20.49 0.43 24.73
C LYS A 313 21.61 -0.46 25.24
N ALA A 314 22.34 -1.11 24.34
CA ALA A 314 23.41 -2.03 24.70
C ALA A 314 24.68 -1.32 25.15
N ASP A 315 24.97 -0.15 24.59
CA ASP A 315 26.16 0.64 24.91
C ASP A 315 25.90 2.11 24.61
N ASN A 316 25.73 2.92 25.65
CA ASN A 316 25.38 4.34 25.57
C ASN A 316 26.48 5.24 24.98
N ARG A 317 27.65 4.69 24.69
CA ARG A 317 28.71 5.40 23.95
C ARG A 317 28.41 5.53 22.47
N TRP A 318 27.48 4.71 21.95
CA TRP A 318 27.07 4.71 20.56
C TRP A 318 25.70 5.33 20.39
N ARG A 319 25.42 5.82 19.18
CA ARG A 319 24.13 6.38 18.80
C ARG A 319 23.36 5.38 17.93
N CYS A 320 22.06 5.27 18.18
CA CYS A 320 21.16 4.38 17.49
C CYS A 320 19.88 5.11 17.05
N ALA A 321 19.40 4.79 15.87
CA ALA A 321 18.11 5.28 15.39
C ALA A 321 16.97 4.74 16.26
N ARG A 322 16.02 5.61 16.59
CA ARG A 322 14.80 5.30 17.34
C ARG A 322 13.81 4.50 16.49
N ALA A 323 13.10 3.58 17.11
CA ALA A 323 11.87 3.04 16.54
C ALA A 323 10.75 4.10 16.65
N VAL A 324 10.10 4.43 15.54
CA VAL A 324 9.08 5.49 15.37
C VAL A 324 7.76 4.92 14.90
N SER A 325 6.70 5.75 14.90
CA SER A 325 5.36 5.34 14.51
C SER A 325 5.08 5.44 13.02
N THR A 326 5.59 6.48 12.36
CA THR A 326 5.32 6.73 10.94
C THR A 326 6.58 7.15 10.21
N VAL A 327 6.60 6.90 8.91
CA VAL A 327 7.74 7.17 8.04
C VAL A 327 7.26 7.89 6.77
N LEU A 328 7.96 8.94 6.38
CA LEU A 328 7.85 9.55 5.05
C LEU A 328 8.76 8.76 4.12
N CYS A 329 8.19 8.16 3.11
CA CYS A 329 8.90 7.29 2.16
C CYS A 329 8.83 7.88 0.76
N VAL A 330 9.98 8.16 0.16
CA VAL A 330 10.07 8.40 -1.28
C VAL A 330 10.43 7.08 -1.95
N HIS A 331 9.61 6.64 -2.88
CA HIS A 331 9.74 5.36 -3.58
C HIS A 331 9.69 5.55 -5.10
N PRO A 332 10.09 4.57 -5.92
CA PRO A 332 9.87 4.60 -7.36
C PRO A 332 8.40 4.89 -7.70
N ARG A 333 8.15 5.45 -8.89
CA ARG A 333 6.78 5.75 -9.31
C ARG A 333 5.93 4.50 -9.22
N ARG A 334 4.81 4.58 -8.51
CA ARG A 334 3.81 3.50 -8.44
C ARG A 334 2.85 3.61 -9.62
N CYS A 335 2.44 2.49 -10.16
CA CYS A 335 1.37 2.47 -11.13
C CYS A 335 0.06 2.95 -10.50
N GLN A 336 -0.74 3.72 -11.25
CA GLN A 336 -2.03 4.26 -10.78
C GLN A 336 -3.02 3.16 -10.37
N LEU A 337 -2.92 2.03 -11.05
CA LEU A 337 -3.57 0.79 -10.63
C LEU A 337 -2.54 0.04 -9.78
N SER A 338 -2.84 -0.17 -8.52
CA SER A 338 -1.97 -0.82 -7.52
C SER A 338 -1.51 -2.22 -7.93
N ASP A 339 -2.08 -2.75 -9.01
CA ASP A 339 -1.79 -4.06 -9.56
C ASP A 339 -1.91 -4.01 -11.08
N CYS A 340 -0.80 -4.27 -11.79
CA CYS A 340 -0.78 -4.42 -13.23
C CYS A 340 -1.42 -5.75 -13.69
N GLY A 341 -2.11 -6.44 -12.79
CA GLY A 341 -2.72 -7.73 -13.04
C GLY A 341 -1.71 -8.88 -13.11
N PRO A 342 -2.18 -10.09 -13.36
CA PRO A 342 -1.33 -11.29 -13.42
C PRO A 342 -0.42 -11.34 -14.65
N HIS A 343 -0.61 -10.43 -15.61
CA HIS A 343 0.07 -10.39 -16.91
C HIS A 343 0.80 -9.07 -17.15
N GLY A 344 1.26 -8.41 -16.11
CA GLY A 344 2.03 -7.19 -16.23
C GLY A 344 2.85 -6.88 -15.00
N VAL A 345 3.86 -6.06 -15.20
CA VAL A 345 4.75 -5.55 -14.15
C VAL A 345 4.70 -4.04 -14.16
N CYS A 346 4.66 -3.41 -12.99
CA CYS A 346 4.78 -1.97 -12.88
C CYS A 346 6.25 -1.57 -13.09
N ASP A 347 6.51 -0.83 -14.15
CA ASP A 347 7.81 -0.23 -14.42
C ASP A 347 7.66 1.28 -14.53
N ASP A 348 8.35 2.01 -13.67
CA ASP A 348 8.34 3.48 -13.56
C ASP A 348 6.93 4.11 -13.65
N GLY A 349 5.95 3.49 -13.00
CA GLY A 349 4.57 3.99 -12.92
C GLY A 349 3.69 3.69 -14.13
N VAL A 350 4.15 2.85 -15.05
CA VAL A 350 3.40 2.34 -16.19
C VAL A 350 3.36 0.81 -16.12
N CYS A 351 2.21 0.22 -16.39
CA CYS A 351 2.12 -1.22 -16.50
C CYS A 351 2.73 -1.68 -17.84
N VAL A 352 3.82 -2.44 -17.75
CA VAL A 352 4.41 -3.15 -18.88
C VAL A 352 3.75 -4.53 -18.94
N CYS A 353 3.01 -4.76 -20.02
CA CYS A 353 2.25 -6.01 -20.15
C CYS A 353 3.11 -7.14 -20.74
N ASP A 354 2.83 -8.36 -20.29
CA ASP A 354 3.37 -9.58 -20.88
C ASP A 354 2.98 -9.69 -22.36
N VAL A 355 3.76 -10.45 -23.12
CA VAL A 355 3.50 -10.71 -24.55
C VAL A 355 2.09 -11.27 -24.73
N GLY A 356 1.32 -10.66 -25.60
CA GLY A 356 -0.06 -11.05 -25.88
C GLY A 356 -1.12 -10.35 -25.03
N TRP A 357 -0.72 -9.49 -24.09
CA TRP A 357 -1.62 -8.77 -23.19
C TRP A 357 -1.58 -7.26 -23.43
N ARG A 358 -2.65 -6.56 -23.05
CA ARG A 358 -2.81 -5.11 -23.23
C ARG A 358 -3.78 -4.52 -22.20
N GLY A 359 -3.93 -3.19 -22.28
CA GLY A 359 -4.79 -2.41 -21.39
C GLY A 359 -3.98 -1.79 -20.24
N GLU A 360 -4.59 -0.86 -19.53
CA GLU A 360 -3.92 -0.11 -18.45
C GLU A 360 -3.44 -1.00 -17.30
N ASN A 361 -4.08 -2.15 -17.10
CA ASN A 361 -3.76 -3.14 -16.06
C ASN A 361 -3.41 -4.52 -16.64
N CYS A 362 -3.07 -4.58 -17.94
CA CYS A 362 -2.67 -5.85 -18.58
C CYS A 362 -3.68 -7.01 -18.44
N SER A 363 -4.97 -6.70 -18.31
CA SER A 363 -6.02 -7.71 -18.10
C SER A 363 -6.70 -8.16 -19.38
N GLN A 364 -6.39 -7.55 -20.51
CA GLN A 364 -7.01 -7.83 -21.80
C GLN A 364 -6.03 -8.55 -22.72
N GLU A 365 -6.49 -9.61 -23.37
CA GLU A 365 -5.74 -10.21 -24.46
C GLU A 365 -5.66 -9.25 -25.67
N CYS A 366 -4.71 -9.47 -26.56
CA CYS A 366 -4.67 -8.77 -27.85
C CYS A 366 -6.01 -8.87 -28.57
N LEU A 367 -6.36 -7.86 -29.34
CA LEU A 367 -7.58 -7.90 -30.15
C LEU A 367 -7.52 -9.09 -31.12
N PRO A 368 -8.68 -9.70 -31.45
CA PRO A 368 -8.74 -10.74 -32.46
C PRO A 368 -8.01 -10.32 -33.75
N GLY A 369 -7.13 -11.18 -34.23
CA GLY A 369 -6.28 -10.89 -35.41
C GLY A 369 -4.93 -10.25 -35.11
N PHE A 370 -4.62 -9.97 -33.81
CA PHE A 370 -3.33 -9.45 -33.38
C PHE A 370 -2.70 -10.34 -32.31
N TYR A 371 -1.37 -10.31 -32.23
CA TYR A 371 -0.61 -11.07 -31.24
C TYR A 371 0.74 -10.41 -30.93
N GLY A 372 1.46 -10.99 -29.97
CA GLY A 372 2.84 -10.67 -29.69
C GLY A 372 3.02 -9.49 -28.75
N GLU A 373 4.24 -8.99 -28.69
CA GLU A 373 4.61 -7.85 -27.88
C GLU A 373 3.82 -6.60 -28.31
N SER A 374 3.23 -5.93 -27.34
CA SER A 374 2.39 -4.73 -27.59
C SER A 374 1.22 -4.96 -28.55
N CYS A 375 0.84 -6.20 -28.85
CA CYS A 375 -0.26 -6.55 -29.77
C CYS A 375 -0.14 -5.91 -31.17
N ASN A 376 1.08 -5.74 -31.69
CA ASN A 376 1.34 -5.05 -32.96
C ASN A 376 1.52 -5.98 -34.16
N GLN A 377 1.59 -7.29 -33.94
CA GLN A 377 1.74 -8.29 -34.99
C GLN A 377 0.38 -8.79 -35.46
N THR A 378 0.21 -8.98 -36.77
CA THR A 378 -1.05 -9.45 -37.35
C THR A 378 -1.02 -10.95 -37.59
N CYS A 379 -2.11 -11.62 -37.27
CA CYS A 379 -2.27 -13.04 -37.51
C CYS A 379 -2.55 -13.33 -39.00
N ALA A 380 -2.07 -14.47 -39.48
CA ALA A 380 -2.29 -14.93 -40.84
C ALA A 380 -3.30 -16.09 -40.93
N CYS A 381 -4.18 -16.25 -39.93
CA CYS A 381 -5.15 -17.34 -39.89
C CYS A 381 -6.25 -17.17 -40.94
N MET A 382 -6.52 -18.22 -41.71
CA MET A 382 -7.52 -18.28 -42.78
C MET A 382 -8.73 -19.13 -42.37
N ASN A 383 -9.76 -19.14 -43.18
CA ASN A 383 -10.92 -20.03 -43.09
C ASN A 383 -11.57 -20.08 -41.69
N GLY A 384 -11.65 -18.93 -41.01
CA GLY A 384 -12.28 -18.83 -39.70
C GLY A 384 -11.43 -19.43 -38.55
N GLY A 385 -10.14 -19.67 -38.77
CA GLY A 385 -9.22 -20.08 -37.72
C GLY A 385 -9.01 -18.95 -36.69
N SER A 386 -8.92 -19.30 -35.40
CA SER A 386 -8.64 -18.36 -34.31
C SER A 386 -7.15 -18.23 -34.07
N CYS A 387 -6.71 -17.02 -33.77
CA CYS A 387 -5.31 -16.67 -33.52
C CYS A 387 -5.00 -16.70 -32.02
N HIS A 388 -3.89 -17.32 -31.65
CA HIS A 388 -3.42 -17.28 -30.27
C HIS A 388 -2.71 -15.95 -29.99
N HIS A 389 -3.16 -15.18 -28.99
CA HIS A 389 -2.73 -13.82 -28.71
C HIS A 389 -1.24 -13.66 -28.33
N VAL A 390 -0.57 -14.72 -27.88
CA VAL A 390 0.87 -14.66 -27.49
C VAL A 390 1.79 -14.88 -28.69
N HIS A 391 1.59 -16.00 -29.43
CA HIS A 391 2.56 -16.42 -30.46
C HIS A 391 2.01 -16.41 -31.88
N GLY A 392 0.76 -15.99 -32.10
CA GLY A 392 0.16 -15.86 -33.44
C GLY A 392 -0.16 -17.18 -34.12
N GLY A 393 -0.08 -18.31 -33.39
CA GLY A 393 -0.42 -19.62 -33.96
C GLY A 393 -1.90 -19.75 -34.21
N CYS A 394 -2.29 -20.40 -35.30
CA CYS A 394 -3.69 -20.58 -35.70
C CYS A 394 -4.28 -21.86 -35.14
N SER A 395 -5.45 -21.74 -34.50
CA SER A 395 -6.34 -22.88 -34.19
C SER A 395 -7.41 -22.95 -35.26
N CYS A 396 -7.35 -24.00 -36.08
CA CYS A 396 -8.20 -24.12 -37.25
C CYS A 396 -9.63 -24.51 -36.92
N ALA A 397 -10.58 -23.96 -37.66
CA ALA A 397 -11.97 -24.37 -37.63
C ALA A 397 -12.10 -25.84 -38.15
N PRO A 398 -13.15 -26.56 -37.73
CA PRO A 398 -13.38 -27.95 -38.18
C PRO A 398 -13.37 -28.07 -39.72
N GLY A 399 -12.54 -29.00 -40.22
CA GLY A 399 -12.39 -29.26 -41.64
C GLY A 399 -11.23 -28.52 -42.30
N PHE A 400 -10.56 -27.62 -41.58
CA PHE A 400 -9.38 -26.93 -42.07
C PHE A 400 -8.12 -27.35 -41.30
N TYR A 401 -6.96 -27.28 -41.95
CA TYR A 401 -5.64 -27.62 -41.38
C TYR A 401 -4.54 -26.79 -42.07
N GLY A 402 -3.30 -27.03 -41.68
CA GLY A 402 -2.16 -26.20 -42.11
C GLY A 402 -1.73 -25.19 -41.05
N LYS A 403 -0.59 -24.54 -41.25
CA LYS A 403 0.00 -23.59 -40.30
C LYS A 403 -0.90 -22.38 -40.08
N ASN A 404 -1.56 -21.93 -41.14
CA ASN A 404 -2.46 -20.77 -41.17
C ASN A 404 -3.91 -21.19 -41.45
N CYS A 405 -4.24 -22.49 -41.32
CA CYS A 405 -5.55 -23.05 -41.67
C CYS A 405 -5.90 -22.87 -43.16
N GLU A 406 -4.88 -22.85 -44.03
CA GLU A 406 -5.01 -22.63 -45.47
C GLU A 406 -5.59 -23.80 -46.21
N ASP A 407 -5.40 -25.03 -45.71
CA ASP A 407 -5.87 -26.24 -46.36
C ASP A 407 -7.25 -26.67 -45.86
N GLY A 408 -8.15 -26.96 -46.80
CA GLY A 408 -9.46 -27.52 -46.49
C GLY A 408 -9.48 -29.02 -46.75
N ARG A 409 -10.06 -29.83 -45.86
CA ARG A 409 -10.41 -31.21 -46.20
C ARG A 409 -11.50 -31.20 -47.24
N SER A 410 -11.15 -31.47 -48.50
CA SER A 410 -12.16 -31.96 -49.42
C SER A 410 -12.58 -33.36 -48.95
N LEU A 411 -13.84 -33.51 -48.55
CA LEU A 411 -14.39 -34.85 -48.32
C LEU A 411 -14.16 -35.67 -49.59
N THR A 412 -13.27 -36.67 -49.53
CA THR A 412 -13.12 -37.60 -50.64
C THR A 412 -14.45 -38.30 -50.83
N LYS A 413 -14.83 -38.61 -52.08
CA LYS A 413 -16.06 -39.36 -52.40
C LYS A 413 -16.23 -40.65 -51.59
N GLU A 414 -15.17 -41.21 -51.08
CA GLU A 414 -15.18 -42.36 -50.17
C GLU A 414 -15.74 -42.05 -48.78
N GLN A 415 -15.43 -40.88 -48.21
CA GLN A 415 -15.96 -40.48 -46.90
C GLN A 415 -17.46 -40.08 -47.00
N GLU A 416 -17.87 -39.43 -48.09
CA GLU A 416 -19.27 -39.11 -48.32
C GLU A 416 -20.11 -40.40 -48.49
N ASN A 417 -19.58 -41.44 -49.18
CA ASN A 417 -20.20 -42.75 -49.28
C ASN A 417 -20.28 -43.49 -47.92
N GLN A 418 -19.33 -43.30 -47.05
CA GLN A 418 -19.31 -43.92 -45.72
C GLN A 418 -20.40 -43.31 -44.82
N TYR A 419 -20.55 -42.01 -44.79
CA TYR A 419 -21.62 -41.36 -44.03
C TYR A 419 -23.02 -41.70 -44.58
N LEU A 420 -23.18 -41.83 -45.89
CA LEU A 420 -24.43 -42.24 -46.49
C LEU A 420 -24.79 -43.70 -46.15
N THR A 421 -23.81 -44.62 -46.11
CA THR A 421 -23.99 -46.01 -45.68
C THR A 421 -24.32 -46.10 -44.20
N GLU A 422 -23.65 -45.39 -43.32
CA GLU A 422 -23.94 -45.40 -41.88
C GLU A 422 -25.32 -44.81 -41.57
N ALA A 423 -25.74 -43.72 -42.24
CA ALA A 423 -27.07 -43.14 -42.09
C ALA A 423 -28.16 -44.12 -42.56
N THR A 424 -27.96 -44.82 -43.69
CA THR A 424 -28.92 -45.82 -44.19
C THR A 424 -29.02 -47.04 -43.26
N TRP A 425 -27.93 -47.51 -42.68
CA TRP A 425 -27.95 -48.56 -41.67
C TRP A 425 -28.69 -48.15 -40.41
N LEU A 426 -28.48 -46.91 -39.93
CA LEU A 426 -29.19 -46.36 -38.77
C LEU A 426 -30.70 -46.23 -39.01
N MET A 427 -31.10 -45.77 -40.17
CA MET A 427 -32.54 -45.70 -40.57
C MET A 427 -33.16 -47.08 -40.66
N LEU A 428 -32.46 -48.07 -41.26
CA LEU A 428 -32.92 -49.46 -41.36
C LEU A 428 -33.10 -50.11 -39.96
N THR A 429 -32.17 -49.88 -39.03
CA THR A 429 -32.27 -50.42 -37.67
C THR A 429 -33.43 -49.79 -36.89
N ILE A 430 -33.69 -48.49 -37.06
CA ILE A 430 -34.83 -47.81 -36.44
C ILE A 430 -36.15 -48.34 -36.99
N ILE A 431 -36.27 -48.52 -38.32
CA ILE A 431 -37.47 -49.10 -38.96
C ILE A 431 -37.72 -50.52 -38.47
N LEU A 432 -36.71 -51.37 -38.45
CA LEU A 432 -36.83 -52.74 -37.98
C LEU A 432 -37.23 -52.82 -36.49
N SER A 433 -36.68 -51.96 -35.64
CA SER A 433 -37.05 -51.88 -34.21
C SER A 433 -38.50 -51.44 -34.02
N LEU A 434 -38.99 -50.47 -34.80
CA LEU A 434 -40.38 -50.07 -34.79
C LEU A 434 -41.35 -51.14 -35.24
N LEU A 435 -41.01 -51.88 -36.31
CA LEU A 435 -41.79 -53.05 -36.78
C LEU A 435 -41.87 -54.16 -35.75
N LEU A 436 -40.74 -54.44 -35.07
CA LEU A 436 -40.70 -55.41 -33.97
C LEU A 436 -41.59 -55.01 -32.81
N LEU A 437 -41.53 -53.75 -32.41
CA LEU A 437 -42.39 -53.15 -31.36
C LEU A 437 -43.88 -53.29 -31.72
N LEU A 438 -44.22 -52.95 -32.96
CA LEU A 438 -45.58 -53.04 -33.46
C LEU A 438 -46.08 -54.50 -33.45
N SER A 439 -45.23 -55.45 -33.84
CA SER A 439 -45.57 -56.91 -33.84
C SER A 439 -45.78 -57.40 -32.40
N LEU A 440 -44.95 -56.94 -31.43
CA LEU A 440 -45.13 -57.28 -30.03
C LEU A 440 -46.42 -56.72 -29.44
N LEU A 441 -46.79 -55.48 -29.81
CA LEU A 441 -48.03 -54.87 -29.38
C LEU A 441 -49.25 -55.60 -29.95
N VAL A 442 -49.22 -56.04 -31.22
CA VAL A 442 -50.26 -56.83 -31.84
C VAL A 442 -50.38 -58.20 -31.14
N LEU A 443 -49.24 -58.84 -30.84
CA LEU A 443 -49.21 -60.12 -30.13
C LEU A 443 -49.77 -59.96 -28.70
N ALA A 444 -49.40 -58.92 -27.99
CA ALA A 444 -49.95 -58.62 -26.67
C ALA A 444 -51.44 -58.39 -26.69
N ALA A 445 -51.93 -57.63 -27.68
CA ALA A 445 -53.36 -57.39 -27.88
C ALA A 445 -54.14 -58.66 -28.22
N TRP A 446 -53.51 -59.56 -28.99
CA TRP A 446 -54.10 -60.87 -29.31
C TRP A 446 -54.15 -61.82 -28.10
N LEU A 447 -53.09 -61.81 -27.26
CA LEU A 447 -53.03 -62.55 -25.99
C LEU A 447 -54.03 -62.01 -24.93
N CYS A 448 -54.18 -60.70 -24.84
CA CYS A 448 -55.18 -60.06 -23.96
C CYS A 448 -56.62 -60.39 -24.39
N ARG A 449 -56.91 -60.59 -25.69
CA ARG A 449 -58.24 -61.01 -26.19
C ARG A 449 -58.56 -62.47 -25.91
N ARG A 450 -57.55 -63.35 -25.59
CA ARG A 450 -57.72 -64.74 -25.30
C ARG A 450 -57.81 -65.10 -23.80
N SER A 451 -57.63 -64.17 -22.91
CA SER A 451 -57.76 -64.41 -21.46
C SER A 451 -59.25 -64.36 -21.08
N PRO A 452 -59.82 -65.44 -20.52
CA PRO A 452 -61.16 -65.41 -19.98
C PRO A 452 -61.18 -64.57 -18.70
N ALA A 453 -62.19 -63.74 -18.56
CA ALA A 453 -62.43 -62.92 -17.38
C ALA A 453 -62.65 -63.82 -16.16
N THR A 454 -61.78 -63.79 -15.19
CA THR A 454 -62.03 -64.29 -13.86
C THR A 454 -62.32 -63.11 -12.91
N ASP A 455 -63.59 -63.02 -12.50
CA ASP A 455 -64.05 -62.20 -11.43
C ASP A 455 -63.25 -62.45 -10.12
N LEU A 456 -62.63 -61.50 -9.59
CA LEU A 456 -62.16 -61.52 -8.21
C LEU A 456 -62.65 -60.24 -7.51
N ARG A 457 -63.81 -60.41 -6.84
CA ARG A 457 -64.22 -59.58 -5.73
C ARG A 457 -63.22 -59.72 -4.63
N ALA A 458 -62.50 -58.66 -4.27
CA ALA A 458 -61.73 -58.57 -3.02
C ALA A 458 -62.26 -57.50 -2.11
N SER A 459 -62.59 -58.00 -0.95
CA SER A 459 -63.16 -57.33 0.21
C SER A 459 -62.25 -56.22 0.79
N TYR A 460 -62.81 -55.10 1.07
CA TYR A 460 -62.14 -54.04 1.86
C TYR A 460 -62.18 -54.38 3.31
N SER A 461 -61.07 -54.37 4.02
CA SER A 461 -60.97 -54.27 5.48
C SER A 461 -60.23 -52.98 5.87
N TYR A 462 -60.94 -52.18 6.64
CA TYR A 462 -60.42 -50.97 7.26
C TYR A 462 -59.53 -51.35 8.46
N LEU A 463 -58.41 -50.68 8.61
CA LEU A 463 -57.64 -50.62 9.84
C LEU A 463 -57.57 -49.17 10.35
N PRO A 464 -57.74 -48.90 11.63
CA PRO A 464 -57.89 -47.56 12.16
C PRO A 464 -56.55 -46.87 12.44
N LEU A 465 -56.56 -45.55 12.32
CA LEU A 465 -55.55 -44.61 12.81
C LEU A 465 -55.35 -44.71 14.32
N ILE A 466 -54.12 -44.86 14.78
CA ILE A 466 -53.72 -44.60 16.16
C ILE A 466 -52.94 -43.29 16.14
N THR A 467 -53.50 -42.31 16.82
CA THR A 467 -52.84 -41.09 17.30
C THR A 467 -52.15 -41.41 18.62
N THR A 468 -50.91 -41.02 18.76
CA THR A 468 -50.31 -40.81 20.10
C THR A 468 -49.43 -39.58 20.04
N ASP A 469 -49.63 -38.81 20.98
CA ASP A 469 -49.18 -37.56 21.57
C ASP A 469 -47.77 -37.07 21.21
#